data_d237cd44d33b21077503b389367896bb
#
_entry.id   d237cd44d33b21077503b389367896bb
#
_cell.length_a   1.000
_cell.length_b   1.000
_cell.length_c   1.000
_cell.angle_alpha   90.00
_cell.angle_beta   90.00
_cell.angle_gamma   90.00
#
_symmetry.space_group_name_H-M   'P 1'
#
loop_
_entity.id
_entity.type
_entity.pdbx_description
1 polymer ?
#
loop_
_entity_poly.entity_id
_entity_poly.type
_entity_poly.pdbx_seq_one_letter_code
_entity_poly.pdbx_strand_id
1 'polypeptide(L)'
;MAIELFRVDWTKPETFEKALTQAESQEGGLYALVKKVGENFNLFYIGKSIDFQKRFGTHRNSASHFMPDAEFKKYYVTFGIISSFEQSRLSHDITPEQLKNAESFYINFYRPIGNSDSTKKGYKGNTIISFNTGKCFQKHKVISNSENLIKFLKYSKNSL
;
A
#
# COMPACT_ATOMS: atom_id res chain seq x y z
N MET A 1 -9.60 -21.31 8.17
CA MET A 1 -8.67 -20.22 7.78
C MET A 1 -9.48 -18.93 7.73
N ALA A 2 -9.02 -17.91 8.42
CA ALA A 2 -9.71 -16.63 8.41
C ALA A 2 -9.44 -15.87 7.09
N ILE A 3 -10.46 -15.17 6.61
CA ILE A 3 -10.35 -14.27 5.44
C ILE A 3 -10.42 -12.85 5.95
N GLU A 4 -9.42 -12.05 5.63
CA GLU A 4 -9.39 -10.63 5.94
C GLU A 4 -9.72 -9.83 4.68
N LEU A 5 -10.70 -8.95 4.79
CA LEU A 5 -11.13 -8.08 3.71
C LEU A 5 -10.69 -6.65 3.99
N PHE A 6 -9.92 -6.07 3.09
CA PHE A 6 -9.48 -4.69 3.19
C PHE A 6 -9.94 -3.86 1.99
N ARG A 7 -10.12 -2.58 2.23
CA ARG A 7 -10.16 -1.56 1.20
C ARG A 7 -9.01 -0.59 1.44
N VAL A 8 -8.26 -0.28 0.41
CA VAL A 8 -7.18 0.71 0.47
C VAL A 8 -7.46 1.81 -0.54
N ASP A 9 -7.71 3.00 -0.01
CA ASP A 9 -7.92 4.21 -0.81
C ASP A 9 -6.57 4.93 -0.99
N TRP A 10 -6.02 4.88 -2.20
CA TRP A 10 -4.74 5.48 -2.53
C TRP A 10 -4.91 6.92 -2.99
N THR A 11 -4.13 7.83 -2.41
CA THR A 11 -4.03 9.21 -2.87
C THR A 11 -3.30 9.27 -4.22
N LYS A 12 -3.45 10.38 -4.93
CA LYS A 12 -2.61 10.65 -6.09
C LYS A 12 -1.15 10.76 -5.65
N PRO A 13 -0.20 10.14 -6.38
CA PRO A 13 1.22 10.32 -6.09
C PRO A 13 1.64 11.79 -6.19
N GLU A 14 2.29 12.29 -5.16
CA GLU A 14 2.77 13.67 -5.06
C GLU A 14 4.20 13.71 -4.52
N THR A 15 4.88 14.83 -4.70
CA THR A 15 6.15 15.07 -3.99
C THR A 15 5.94 15.00 -2.48
N PHE A 16 6.98 14.68 -1.72
CA PHE A 16 6.85 14.57 -0.27
C PHE A 16 6.30 15.84 0.38
N GLU A 17 6.79 16.99 -0.03
CA GLU A 17 6.35 18.27 0.51
C GLU A 17 4.85 18.49 0.27
N LYS A 18 4.39 18.20 -0.93
CA LYS A 18 2.99 18.38 -1.30
C LYS A 18 2.09 17.32 -0.66
N ALA A 19 2.55 16.07 -0.58
CA ALA A 19 1.80 15.00 0.07
C ALA A 19 1.54 15.30 1.56
N LEU A 20 2.51 15.89 2.27
CA LEU A 20 2.36 16.24 3.68
C LEU A 20 1.39 17.39 3.93
N THR A 21 1.00 18.16 2.93
CA THR A 21 -0.06 19.17 3.05
C THR A 21 -1.46 18.62 2.84
N GLN A 22 -1.59 17.37 2.39
CA GLN A 22 -2.89 16.73 2.19
C GLN A 22 -3.52 16.30 3.52
N ALA A 23 -4.85 16.27 3.58
CA ALA A 23 -5.59 15.84 4.78
C ALA A 23 -5.22 14.40 5.19
N GLU A 24 -5.01 13.53 4.21
CA GLU A 24 -4.64 12.12 4.41
C GLU A 24 -3.29 11.95 5.13
N SER A 25 -2.43 12.96 5.13
CA SER A 25 -1.15 12.91 5.87
C SER A 25 -1.33 12.82 7.38
N GLN A 26 -2.48 13.22 7.90
CA GLN A 26 -2.84 13.13 9.32
C GLN A 26 -3.27 11.71 9.72
N GLU A 27 -3.46 10.83 8.75
CA GLU A 27 -3.93 9.48 8.98
C GLU A 27 -2.78 8.46 8.98
N GLY A 28 -3.12 7.22 9.26
CA GLY A 28 -2.23 6.08 9.17
C GLY A 28 -2.71 5.08 8.13
N GLY A 29 -1.84 4.17 7.76
CA GLY A 29 -2.14 3.12 6.80
C GLY A 29 -0.89 2.65 6.07
N LEU A 30 -1.06 2.27 4.82
CA LEU A 30 0.06 1.96 3.93
C LEU A 30 0.56 3.24 3.24
N TYR A 31 1.81 3.22 2.85
CA TYR A 31 2.34 4.22 1.92
C TYR A 31 3.20 3.53 0.87
N ALA A 32 3.28 4.14 -0.28
CA ALA A 32 4.16 3.65 -1.34
C ALA A 32 5.05 4.78 -1.87
N LEU A 33 6.31 4.44 -2.10
CA LEU A 33 7.24 5.28 -2.84
C LEU A 33 7.21 4.83 -4.30
N VAL A 34 6.97 5.76 -5.19
CA VAL A 34 6.86 5.51 -6.62
C VAL A 34 7.76 6.44 -7.40
N LYS A 35 8.31 5.97 -8.51
CA LYS A 35 9.14 6.75 -9.42
C LYS A 35 8.35 7.04 -10.68
N LYS A 36 8.31 8.31 -11.09
CA LYS A 36 7.68 8.71 -12.34
C LYS A 36 8.55 8.29 -13.53
N VAL A 37 7.96 7.58 -14.48
CA VAL A 37 8.59 7.16 -15.73
C VAL A 37 7.63 7.50 -16.87
N GLY A 38 7.87 8.59 -17.59
CA GLY A 38 6.92 9.14 -18.54
C GLY A 38 5.62 9.55 -17.84
N GLU A 39 4.50 9.05 -18.31
CA GLU A 39 3.17 9.28 -17.73
C GLU A 39 2.80 8.26 -16.62
N ASN A 40 3.66 7.26 -16.37
CA ASN A 40 3.41 6.18 -15.44
C ASN A 40 4.22 6.35 -14.14
N PHE A 41 3.73 5.69 -13.08
CA PHE A 41 4.41 5.56 -11.81
C PHE A 41 4.79 4.11 -11.56
N ASN A 42 6.07 3.86 -11.33
CA ASN A 42 6.58 2.54 -10.98
C ASN A 42 6.78 2.43 -9.48
N LEU A 43 6.23 1.37 -8.90
CA LEU A 43 6.36 1.09 -7.49
C LEU A 43 7.81 0.75 -7.13
N PHE A 44 8.33 1.43 -6.11
CA PHE A 44 9.67 1.17 -5.57
C PHE A 44 9.63 0.53 -4.18
N TYR A 45 8.77 1.04 -3.28
CA TYR A 45 8.73 0.62 -1.88
C TYR A 45 7.32 0.71 -1.32
N ILE A 46 6.96 -0.23 -0.44
CA ILE A 46 5.74 -0.18 0.36
C ILE A 46 6.12 -0.23 1.84
N GLY A 47 5.48 0.61 2.63
CA GLY A 47 5.61 0.61 4.07
C GLY A 47 4.30 0.93 4.76
N LYS A 48 4.33 0.94 6.09
CA LYS A 48 3.19 1.32 6.92
C LYS A 48 3.56 2.41 7.92
N SER A 49 2.58 3.16 8.34
CA SER A 49 2.69 4.10 9.44
C SER A 49 1.34 4.25 10.14
N ILE A 50 1.35 4.50 11.42
CA ILE A 50 0.14 4.91 12.17
C ILE A 50 -0.16 6.40 12.01
N ASP A 51 0.82 7.17 11.53
CA ASP A 51 0.74 8.61 11.32
C ASP A 51 1.76 8.98 10.24
N PHE A 52 1.30 9.31 9.04
CA PHE A 52 2.17 9.64 7.92
C PHE A 52 2.94 10.93 8.15
N GLN A 53 2.31 11.94 8.74
CA GLN A 53 2.95 13.22 8.99
C GLN A 53 4.11 13.08 9.97
N LYS A 54 3.92 12.32 11.04
CA LYS A 54 4.99 12.00 12.00
C LYS A 54 6.09 11.18 11.34
N ARG A 55 5.73 10.22 10.49
CA ARG A 55 6.69 9.36 9.78
C ARG A 55 7.60 10.15 8.85
N PHE A 56 7.05 11.09 8.11
CA PHE A 56 7.76 11.85 7.07
C PHE A 56 8.09 13.29 7.49
N GLY A 57 7.30 13.91 8.39
CA GLY A 57 7.48 15.30 8.80
C GLY A 57 8.64 15.53 9.75
N THR A 58 8.88 14.62 10.71
CA THR A 58 10.00 14.68 11.66
C THR A 58 11.26 14.00 11.15
N HIS A 59 11.19 13.18 10.10
CA HIS A 59 12.26 12.32 9.66
C HIS A 59 12.55 12.44 8.16
N ARG A 60 12.89 13.64 7.69
CA ARG A 60 13.70 13.75 6.47
C ARG A 60 14.92 12.82 6.54
N ASN A 61 15.40 12.54 7.75
CA ASN A 61 16.54 11.65 8.02
C ASN A 61 16.20 10.16 8.03
N SER A 62 14.97 9.72 8.33
CA SER A 62 14.69 8.28 8.38
C SER A 62 14.34 7.69 7.02
N ALA A 63 13.88 8.48 6.06
CA ALA A 63 13.79 8.04 4.68
C ALA A 63 15.19 7.97 4.01
N SER A 64 16.15 8.76 4.49
CA SER A 64 17.55 8.69 4.05
C SER A 64 18.24 7.38 4.43
N HIS A 65 17.71 6.61 5.37
CA HIS A 65 18.23 5.25 5.64
C HIS A 65 18.02 4.27 4.47
N PHE A 66 17.06 4.56 3.57
CA PHE A 66 16.80 3.71 2.40
C PHE A 66 17.44 4.26 1.13
N MET A 67 17.67 5.56 1.08
CA MET A 67 18.11 6.26 -0.12
C MET A 67 18.93 7.49 0.21
N PRO A 68 20.01 7.77 -0.56
CA PRO A 68 20.68 9.07 -0.51
C PRO A 68 19.69 10.22 -0.79
N ASP A 69 19.87 11.36 -0.13
CA ASP A 69 18.98 12.55 -0.27
C ASP A 69 18.77 12.98 -1.74
N ALA A 70 19.79 12.86 -2.57
CA ALA A 70 19.69 13.17 -4.01
C ALA A 70 18.76 12.22 -4.77
N GLU A 71 18.63 10.98 -4.33
CA GLU A 71 17.72 9.98 -4.90
C GLU A 71 16.30 10.19 -4.43
N PHE A 72 16.11 10.60 -3.17
CA PHE A 72 14.81 10.81 -2.56
C PHE A 72 13.93 11.81 -3.30
N LYS A 73 14.53 12.87 -3.84
CA LYS A 73 13.84 13.90 -4.66
C LYS A 73 13.25 13.36 -5.97
N LYS A 74 13.67 12.16 -6.40
CA LYS A 74 13.18 11.51 -7.62
C LYS A 74 11.92 10.68 -7.38
N TYR A 75 11.52 10.50 -6.12
CA TYR A 75 10.37 9.68 -5.74
C TYR A 75 9.18 10.54 -5.38
N TYR A 76 8.03 9.99 -5.63
CA TYR A 76 6.73 10.49 -5.20
C TYR A 76 6.20 9.56 -4.11
N VAL A 77 5.34 10.07 -3.25
CA VAL A 77 4.66 9.27 -2.22
C VAL A 77 3.16 9.25 -2.50
N THR A 78 2.55 8.11 -2.25
CA THR A 78 1.10 7.95 -2.20
C THR A 78 0.74 7.32 -0.86
N PHE A 79 -0.32 7.81 -0.23
CA PHE A 79 -0.86 7.26 1.01
C PHE A 79 -2.03 6.33 0.69
N GLY A 80 -2.04 5.16 1.29
CA GLY A 80 -3.09 4.18 1.21
C GLY A 80 -3.87 4.13 2.53
N ILE A 81 -5.00 4.81 2.59
CA ILE A 81 -5.88 4.78 3.75
C ILE A 81 -6.60 3.45 3.76
N ILE A 82 -6.35 2.67 4.80
CA ILE A 82 -6.84 1.31 4.90
C ILE A 82 -8.11 1.24 5.77
N SER A 83 -9.05 0.44 5.33
CA SER A 83 -10.26 0.09 6.08
C SER A 83 -10.46 -1.43 6.04
N SER A 84 -11.00 -2.00 7.09
CA SER A 84 -11.43 -3.40 7.12
C SER A 84 -12.92 -3.52 6.96
N PHE A 85 -13.38 -4.67 6.47
CA PHE A 85 -14.79 -5.02 6.45
C PHE A 85 -15.09 -5.90 7.67
N GLU A 86 -15.86 -5.38 8.61
CA GLU A 86 -16.34 -6.09 9.77
C GLU A 86 -17.87 -6.19 9.72
N GLN A 87 -18.40 -7.41 9.74
CA GLN A 87 -19.84 -7.67 9.72
C GLN A 87 -20.59 -6.88 8.62
N SER A 88 -20.03 -6.86 7.42
CA SER A 88 -20.55 -6.12 6.26
C SER A 88 -20.50 -4.59 6.38
N ARG A 89 -19.75 -4.06 7.33
CA ARG A 89 -19.51 -2.62 7.50
C ARG A 89 -18.04 -2.30 7.27
N LEU A 90 -17.80 -1.14 6.66
CA LEU A 90 -16.46 -0.61 6.51
C LEU A 90 -16.03 0.04 7.82
N SER A 91 -14.94 -0.44 8.41
CA SER A 91 -14.34 0.12 9.63
C SER A 91 -12.99 0.73 9.33
N HIS A 92 -12.76 1.94 9.83
CA HIS A 92 -11.47 2.63 9.78
C HIS A 92 -10.58 2.31 10.99
N ASP A 93 -11.09 1.56 11.96
CA ASP A 93 -10.34 1.14 13.14
C ASP A 93 -9.50 -0.09 12.79
N ILE A 94 -8.28 0.16 12.31
CA ILE A 94 -7.33 -0.88 11.93
C ILE A 94 -6.41 -1.20 13.10
N THR A 95 -6.37 -2.46 13.51
CA THR A 95 -5.43 -2.90 14.54
C THR A 95 -3.99 -2.91 14.02
N PRO A 96 -2.98 -2.78 14.91
CA PRO A 96 -1.58 -2.89 14.53
C PRO A 96 -1.25 -4.20 13.79
N GLU A 97 -1.90 -5.30 14.17
CA GLU A 97 -1.75 -6.60 13.52
C GLU A 97 -2.33 -6.60 12.11
N GLN A 98 -3.54 -6.09 11.92
CA GLN A 98 -4.15 -5.94 10.60
C GLN A 98 -3.29 -5.08 9.68
N LEU A 99 -2.75 -3.97 10.17
CA LEU A 99 -1.87 -3.09 9.40
C LEU A 99 -0.56 -3.79 9.01
N LYS A 100 0.02 -4.57 9.92
CA LYS A 100 1.20 -5.39 9.64
C LYS A 100 0.91 -6.48 8.60
N ASN A 101 -0.22 -7.15 8.70
CA ASN A 101 -0.63 -8.18 7.75
C ASN A 101 -0.86 -7.58 6.35
N ALA A 102 -1.55 -6.45 6.28
CA ALA A 102 -1.76 -5.72 5.02
C ALA A 102 -0.42 -5.32 4.38
N GLU A 103 0.51 -4.71 5.14
CA GLU A 103 1.83 -4.35 4.63
C GLU A 103 2.56 -5.57 4.05
N SER A 104 2.66 -6.65 4.85
CA SER A 104 3.37 -7.86 4.43
C SER A 104 2.73 -8.50 3.20
N PHE A 105 1.40 -8.50 3.11
CA PHE A 105 0.67 -8.98 1.96
C PHE A 105 0.95 -8.15 0.70
N TYR A 106 0.88 -6.82 0.80
CA TYR A 106 1.17 -5.92 -0.34
C TYR A 106 2.61 -6.04 -0.83
N ILE A 107 3.58 -6.11 0.08
CA ILE A 107 5.00 -6.32 -0.26
C ILE A 107 5.17 -7.66 -1.00
N ASN A 108 4.56 -8.72 -0.50
CA ASN A 108 4.68 -10.04 -1.12
C ASN A 108 3.99 -10.11 -2.48
N PHE A 109 2.87 -9.42 -2.65
CA PHE A 109 2.12 -9.40 -3.91
C PHE A 109 2.85 -8.61 -5.00
N TYR A 110 3.28 -7.38 -4.68
CA TYR A 110 3.90 -6.47 -5.65
C TYR A 110 5.42 -6.63 -5.79
N ARG A 111 6.08 -7.20 -4.80
CA ARG A 111 7.53 -7.42 -4.75
C ARG A 111 8.36 -6.19 -5.11
N PRO A 112 8.16 -5.04 -4.44
CA PRO A 112 8.91 -3.84 -4.76
C PRO A 112 10.40 -4.04 -4.50
N ILE A 113 11.25 -3.47 -5.36
CA ILE A 113 12.72 -3.62 -5.27
C ILE A 113 13.24 -3.08 -3.92
N GLY A 114 12.68 -2.00 -3.42
CA GLY A 114 13.05 -1.41 -2.14
C GLY A 114 12.71 -2.25 -0.91
N ASN A 115 11.88 -3.29 -1.06
CA ASN A 115 11.50 -4.22 0.01
C ASN A 115 12.14 -5.61 -0.15
N SER A 116 13.29 -5.72 -0.79
CA SER A 116 13.90 -7.01 -1.17
C SER A 116 14.03 -8.00 -0.01
N ASP A 117 14.39 -7.56 1.18
CA ASP A 117 14.54 -8.43 2.35
C ASP A 117 13.20 -8.93 2.89
N SER A 118 12.17 -8.09 2.88
CA SER A 118 10.81 -8.48 3.27
C SER A 118 10.18 -9.43 2.25
N THR A 119 10.48 -9.24 0.97
CA THR A 119 9.99 -10.11 -0.11
C THR A 119 10.52 -11.54 0.01
N LYS A 120 11.76 -11.72 0.45
CA LYS A 120 12.38 -13.04 0.66
C LYS A 120 11.68 -13.85 1.76
N LYS A 121 11.11 -13.18 2.77
CA LYS A 121 10.42 -13.85 3.89
C LYS A 121 9.06 -14.43 3.50
N GLY A 122 8.46 -13.93 2.43
CA GLY A 122 7.13 -14.28 2.00
C GLY A 122 6.02 -13.85 2.99
N TYR A 123 4.78 -13.98 2.55
CA TYR A 123 3.61 -13.75 3.40
C TYR A 123 3.09 -15.08 3.94
N LYS A 124 2.97 -15.19 5.26
CA LYS A 124 2.52 -16.40 5.98
C LYS A 124 1.29 -16.13 6.84
N GLY A 125 0.44 -15.21 6.44
CA GLY A 125 -0.76 -14.84 7.20
C GLY A 125 -2.04 -15.48 6.64
N ASN A 126 -3.16 -14.93 7.05
CA ASN A 126 -4.49 -15.28 6.60
C ASN A 126 -4.68 -15.04 5.10
N THR A 127 -5.75 -15.60 4.54
CA THR A 127 -6.18 -15.21 3.20
C THR A 127 -6.62 -13.74 3.23
N ILE A 128 -6.03 -12.91 2.40
CA ILE A 128 -6.37 -11.50 2.26
C ILE A 128 -7.01 -11.26 0.91
N ILE A 129 -8.06 -10.47 0.92
CA ILE A 129 -8.66 -9.87 -0.28
C ILE A 129 -8.62 -8.37 -0.06
N SER A 130 -7.98 -7.64 -0.94
CA SER A 130 -7.89 -6.19 -0.86
C SER A 130 -8.43 -5.52 -2.11
N PHE A 131 -9.26 -4.52 -1.89
CA PHE A 131 -9.83 -3.66 -2.93
C PHE A 131 -9.04 -2.36 -2.98
N ASN A 132 -8.39 -2.10 -4.11
CA ASN A 132 -7.68 -0.86 -4.34
C ASN A 132 -8.60 0.15 -5.01
N THR A 133 -8.72 1.33 -4.41
CA THR A 133 -9.50 2.46 -4.93
C THR A 133 -8.63 3.70 -5.02
N GLY A 134 -9.16 4.77 -5.58
CA GLY A 134 -8.43 6.02 -5.75
C GLY A 134 -7.48 6.02 -6.95
N LYS A 135 -6.62 7.02 -7.00
CA LYS A 135 -5.63 7.22 -8.08
C LYS A 135 -4.32 6.54 -7.73
N CYS A 136 -4.31 5.22 -7.75
CA CYS A 136 -3.14 4.44 -7.38
C CYS A 136 -2.23 4.13 -8.58
N PHE A 137 -1.00 3.74 -8.27
CA PHE A 137 0.04 3.36 -9.21
C PHE A 137 -0.18 1.97 -9.83
N GLN A 138 -1.00 1.13 -9.20
CA GLN A 138 -1.22 -0.23 -9.65
C GLN A 138 -2.46 -0.35 -10.54
N LYS A 139 -2.38 -1.30 -11.46
CA LYS A 139 -3.47 -1.62 -12.40
C LYS A 139 -4.53 -2.56 -11.80
N HIS A 140 -4.23 -3.21 -10.68
CA HIS A 140 -5.10 -4.21 -10.09
C HIS A 140 -6.05 -3.57 -9.07
N LYS A 141 -7.35 -3.61 -9.37
CA LYS A 141 -8.39 -3.11 -8.45
C LYS A 141 -8.67 -4.07 -7.30
N VAL A 142 -8.48 -5.37 -7.54
CA VAL A 142 -8.66 -6.42 -6.51
C VAL A 142 -7.44 -7.32 -6.54
N ILE A 143 -6.87 -7.55 -5.37
CA ILE A 143 -5.72 -8.43 -5.17
C ILE A 143 -5.99 -9.42 -4.05
N SER A 144 -5.43 -10.61 -4.16
CA SER A 144 -5.55 -11.66 -3.13
C SER A 144 -4.35 -12.59 -3.19
N ASN A 145 -4.05 -13.25 -2.07
CA ASN A 145 -3.11 -14.38 -2.01
C ASN A 145 -3.79 -15.73 -2.25
N SER A 146 -5.11 -15.76 -2.51
CA SER A 146 -5.85 -16.96 -2.88
C SER A 146 -5.91 -17.12 -4.40
N GLU A 147 -5.22 -18.12 -4.95
CA GLU A 147 -5.25 -18.43 -6.39
C GLU A 147 -6.64 -18.76 -6.90
N ASN A 148 -7.43 -19.49 -6.11
CA ASN A 148 -8.79 -19.87 -6.48
C ASN A 148 -9.70 -18.65 -6.64
N LEU A 149 -9.57 -17.69 -5.72
CA LEU A 149 -10.34 -16.45 -5.78
C LEU A 149 -9.91 -15.59 -6.99
N ILE A 150 -8.61 -15.49 -7.26
CA ILE A 150 -8.11 -14.77 -8.44
C ILE A 150 -8.66 -15.40 -9.74
N LYS A 151 -8.67 -16.72 -9.82
CA LYS A 151 -9.27 -17.44 -10.95
C LYS A 151 -10.76 -17.11 -11.06
N PHE A 152 -11.51 -17.21 -9.97
CA PHE A 152 -12.94 -16.88 -9.94
C PHE A 152 -13.22 -15.44 -10.43
N LEU A 153 -12.48 -14.46 -9.95
CA LEU A 153 -12.61 -13.06 -10.35
C LEU A 153 -12.27 -12.82 -11.84
N LYS A 154 -11.34 -13.59 -12.39
CA LYS A 154 -11.02 -13.56 -13.84
C LYS A 154 -12.15 -14.15 -14.68
N TYR A 155 -12.75 -15.25 -14.24
CA TYR A 155 -13.87 -15.88 -14.95
C TYR A 155 -15.13 -15.03 -14.93
N SER A 156 -15.45 -14.39 -13.78
CA SER A 156 -16.63 -13.54 -13.68
C SER A 156 -16.59 -12.29 -14.57
N LYS A 157 -15.40 -11.78 -14.88
CA LYS A 157 -15.25 -10.65 -15.83
C LYS A 157 -15.51 -11.04 -17.29
N ASN A 158 -15.33 -12.30 -17.65
CA ASN A 158 -15.58 -12.78 -19.00
C ASN A 158 -17.01 -13.27 -19.21
N SER A 159 -17.83 -13.25 -18.14
CA SER A 159 -19.23 -13.70 -18.16
C SER A 159 -20.23 -12.53 -18.09
N LEU A 160 -19.75 -11.29 -18.06
CA LEU A 160 -20.51 -10.05 -18.14
C LEU A 160 -20.17 -9.30 -19.42
#